data_d0ede3b7262680c27d86fd7bd3cf2eb5
#
_entry.id   d0ede3b7262680c27d86fd7bd3cf2eb5
#
_cell.length_a   1.000
_cell.length_b   1.000
_cell.length_c   1.000
_cell.angle_alpha   90.00
_cell.angle_beta   90.00
_cell.angle_gamma   90.00
#
_symmetry.space_group_name_H-M   'P 1'
#
loop_
_entity.id
_entity.type
_entity.pdbx_description
1 polymer ?
#
loop_
_entity_poly.entity_id
_entity_poly.type
_entity_poly.pdbx_seq_one_letter_code
_entity_poly.pdbx_strand_id
1 'polypeptide(L)'
;MVARRRERLEALQSQVRATVRAIPLDLGLPSSLETLKALLAEEKPDIRVLVNASGFGRFGAFTALPLDDQLKMIDLNAKALVAVTYLALPYMKPGSCVYELDSLSAFQPVPYINVYGATKAFVLSFSRALNVELKKQGRGIRVMAVCPGWVRTEFFEHAVLDDTITYYNRFFNPQEVIERALRDMKKGKDVSVCGFSIRAQVLLTKLLPHGVVMEIWCHQQKK
;
A
#
# COMPACT_ATOMS: atom_id res chain seq x y z
N MET A 1 0.98 14.93 8.32
CA MET A 1 0.92 13.45 8.26
C MET A 1 -0.32 12.99 8.99
N VAL A 2 -1.01 11.96 8.47
CA VAL A 2 -2.28 11.43 9.01
C VAL A 2 -2.06 9.99 9.45
N ALA A 3 -2.27 9.67 10.73
CA ALA A 3 -2.28 8.32 11.29
C ALA A 3 -2.94 8.32 12.67
N ARG A 4 -3.24 7.14 13.22
CA ARG A 4 -3.94 6.99 14.50
C ARG A 4 -3.12 7.41 15.73
N ARG A 5 -1.81 7.11 15.73
CA ARG A 5 -0.93 7.28 16.90
C ARG A 5 -0.26 8.65 16.88
N ARG A 6 -0.82 9.58 17.66
CA ARG A 6 -0.35 10.96 17.77
C ARG A 6 1.13 11.02 18.16
N GLU A 7 1.53 10.29 19.20
CA GLU A 7 2.88 10.32 19.76
C GLU A 7 3.93 9.92 18.72
N ARG A 8 3.61 8.98 17.84
CA ARG A 8 4.50 8.56 16.75
C ARG A 8 4.62 9.60 15.65
N LEU A 9 3.53 10.31 15.35
CA LEU A 9 3.55 11.40 14.39
C LEU A 9 4.41 12.58 14.91
N GLU A 10 4.27 12.92 16.19
CA GLU A 10 5.02 13.98 16.84
C GLU A 10 6.52 13.63 16.98
N ALA A 11 6.84 12.37 17.29
CA ALA A 11 8.22 11.89 17.34
C ALA A 11 8.98 12.03 16.01
N LEU A 12 8.28 12.02 14.87
CA LEU A 12 8.92 12.24 13.57
C LEU A 12 9.44 13.69 13.40
N GLN A 13 8.89 14.67 14.11
CA GLN A 13 9.36 16.05 14.04
C GLN A 13 10.84 16.15 14.45
N SER A 14 11.27 15.38 15.45
CA SER A 14 12.67 15.39 15.90
C SER A 14 13.63 14.69 14.93
N GLN A 15 13.10 13.87 14.02
CA GLN A 15 13.88 13.07 13.07
C GLN A 15 14.02 13.73 11.69
N VAL A 16 13.25 14.78 11.41
CA VAL A 16 13.25 15.45 10.11
C VAL A 16 13.44 16.97 10.27
N ARG A 17 14.05 17.59 9.27
CA ARG A 17 14.25 19.06 9.26
C ARG A 17 12.99 19.83 8.80
N ALA A 18 12.05 19.14 8.17
CA ALA A 18 10.81 19.75 7.71
C ALA A 18 9.81 19.89 8.85
N THR A 19 8.91 20.86 8.77
CA THR A 19 7.80 21.00 9.71
C THR A 19 6.86 19.81 9.55
N VAL A 20 6.56 19.10 10.64
CA VAL A 20 5.64 17.98 10.68
C VAL A 20 4.33 18.43 11.31
N ARG A 21 3.24 18.35 10.56
CA ARG A 21 1.91 18.50 11.12
C ARG A 21 1.31 17.12 11.38
N ALA A 22 1.09 16.80 12.63
CA ALA A 22 0.45 15.57 13.08
C ALA A 22 -1.07 15.71 13.07
N ILE A 23 -1.77 14.86 12.32
CA ILE A 23 -3.23 14.81 12.24
C ILE A 23 -3.67 13.41 12.66
N PRO A 24 -4.06 13.22 13.94
CA PRO A 24 -4.42 11.92 14.47
C PRO A 24 -5.85 11.54 14.01
N LEU A 25 -5.95 10.76 12.93
CA LEU A 25 -7.20 10.25 12.40
C LEU A 25 -7.09 8.75 12.11
N ASP A 26 -8.16 8.00 12.35
CA ASP A 26 -8.32 6.63 11.85
C ASP A 26 -9.00 6.66 10.47
N LEU A 27 -8.22 6.52 9.41
CA LEU A 27 -8.72 6.58 8.03
C LEU A 27 -9.67 5.44 7.67
N GLY A 28 -9.78 4.39 8.49
CA GLY A 28 -10.80 3.35 8.33
C GLY A 28 -12.22 3.82 8.71
N LEU A 29 -12.34 4.97 9.37
CA LEU A 29 -13.64 5.52 9.81
C LEU A 29 -14.15 6.58 8.82
N PRO A 30 -15.44 6.50 8.42
CA PRO A 30 -16.05 7.52 7.54
C PRO A 30 -15.94 8.95 8.09
N SER A 31 -16.13 9.14 9.41
CA SER A 31 -16.00 10.46 10.06
C SER A 31 -14.61 11.07 9.91
N SER A 32 -13.55 10.25 9.91
CA SER A 32 -12.19 10.72 9.69
C SER A 32 -11.96 11.21 8.25
N LEU A 33 -12.60 10.57 7.27
CA LEU A 33 -12.54 11.02 5.87
C LEU A 33 -13.25 12.35 5.67
N GLU A 34 -14.41 12.57 6.33
CA GLU A 34 -15.09 13.87 6.31
C GLU A 34 -14.25 14.97 7.01
N THR A 35 -13.61 14.64 8.12
CA THR A 35 -12.67 15.56 8.79
C THR A 35 -11.50 15.93 7.86
N LEU A 36 -10.90 14.95 7.18
CA LEU A 36 -9.82 15.20 6.23
C LEU A 36 -10.28 16.05 5.05
N LYS A 37 -11.48 15.81 4.53
CA LYS A 37 -12.10 16.60 3.45
C LYS A 37 -12.28 18.05 3.86
N ALA A 38 -12.82 18.30 5.05
CA ALA A 38 -13.01 19.66 5.58
C ALA A 38 -11.68 20.39 5.75
N LEU A 39 -10.67 19.71 6.30
CA LEU A 39 -9.33 20.25 6.48
C LEU A 39 -8.67 20.63 5.14
N LEU A 40 -8.75 19.78 4.12
CA LEU A 40 -8.21 20.06 2.80
C LEU A 40 -8.94 21.23 2.11
N ALA A 41 -10.25 21.33 2.30
CA ALA A 41 -11.05 22.42 1.75
C ALA A 41 -10.73 23.77 2.39
N GLU A 42 -10.47 23.79 3.70
CA GLU A 42 -10.08 24.97 4.45
C GLU A 42 -8.66 25.43 4.09
N GLU A 43 -7.68 24.55 4.12
CA GLU A 43 -6.26 24.88 3.98
C GLU A 43 -5.78 24.99 2.54
N LYS A 44 -6.45 24.33 1.60
CA LYS A 44 -6.11 24.30 0.17
C LYS A 44 -4.60 24.10 -0.09
N PRO A 45 -4.00 23.03 0.45
CA PRO A 45 -2.56 22.83 0.40
C PRO A 45 -2.06 22.62 -1.03
N ASP A 46 -0.81 23.01 -1.33
CA ASP A 46 -0.12 22.58 -2.55
C ASP A 46 0.53 21.19 -2.32
N ILE A 47 -0.17 20.12 -2.68
CA ILE A 47 0.30 18.76 -2.46
C ILE A 47 1.23 18.34 -3.60
N ARG A 48 2.52 18.20 -3.31
CA ARG A 48 3.54 17.77 -4.28
C ARG A 48 3.77 16.25 -4.25
N VAL A 49 3.61 15.64 -3.09
CA VAL A 49 3.75 14.21 -2.92
C VAL A 49 2.66 13.71 -1.98
N LEU A 50 1.88 12.75 -2.45
CA LEU A 50 0.98 11.96 -1.63
C LEU A 50 1.57 10.57 -1.43
N VAL A 51 1.61 10.09 -0.19
CA VAL A 51 2.01 8.72 0.14
C VAL A 51 0.89 8.05 0.93
N ASN A 52 0.18 7.14 0.32
CA ASN A 52 -0.82 6.29 0.96
C ASN A 52 -0.15 5.03 1.48
N ALA A 53 0.29 5.06 2.74
CA ALA A 53 0.97 3.97 3.40
C ALA A 53 0.15 3.34 4.54
N SER A 54 -1.06 3.83 4.80
CA SER A 54 -1.95 3.25 5.81
C SER A 54 -2.50 1.93 5.33
N GLY A 55 -2.37 0.90 6.16
CA GLY A 55 -2.85 -0.43 5.83
C GLY A 55 -2.38 -1.46 6.86
N PHE A 56 -3.06 -2.58 6.92
CA PHE A 56 -2.65 -3.73 7.72
C PHE A 56 -3.03 -5.04 7.04
N GLY A 57 -2.50 -6.15 7.54
CA GLY A 57 -2.83 -7.51 7.10
C GLY A 57 -3.26 -8.37 8.28
N ARG A 58 -4.05 -9.41 8.00
CA ARG A 58 -4.32 -10.56 8.84
C ARG A 58 -4.13 -11.81 7.98
N PHE A 59 -3.30 -12.72 8.45
CA PHE A 59 -2.93 -13.94 7.74
C PHE A 59 -3.46 -15.13 8.52
N GLY A 60 -4.12 -16.03 7.83
CA GLY A 60 -4.74 -17.20 8.44
C GLY A 60 -5.81 -17.83 7.54
N ALA A 61 -6.35 -18.97 7.94
CA ALA A 61 -7.49 -19.57 7.25
C ALA A 61 -8.69 -18.63 7.28
N PHE A 62 -9.43 -18.52 6.19
CA PHE A 62 -10.48 -17.51 6.00
C PHE A 62 -11.51 -17.47 7.14
N THR A 63 -11.98 -18.65 7.56
CA THR A 63 -12.99 -18.77 8.63
C THR A 63 -12.40 -18.72 10.03
N ALA A 64 -11.07 -18.81 10.19
CA ALA A 64 -10.42 -18.69 11.50
C ALA A 64 -10.14 -17.22 11.88
N LEU A 65 -10.13 -16.33 10.90
CA LEU A 65 -9.93 -14.89 11.13
C LEU A 65 -11.26 -14.21 11.46
N PRO A 66 -11.31 -13.29 12.45
CA PRO A 66 -12.51 -12.52 12.73
C PRO A 66 -13.00 -11.76 11.51
N LEU A 67 -14.30 -11.85 11.21
CA LEU A 67 -14.91 -11.15 10.07
C LEU A 67 -14.65 -9.64 10.13
N ASP A 68 -14.75 -9.06 11.30
CA ASP A 68 -14.55 -7.63 11.54
C ASP A 68 -13.14 -7.17 11.11
N ASP A 69 -12.10 -7.95 11.43
CA ASP A 69 -10.73 -7.64 10.98
C ASP A 69 -10.60 -7.72 9.46
N GLN A 70 -11.28 -8.67 8.82
CA GLN A 70 -11.27 -8.80 7.36
C GLN A 70 -11.96 -7.62 6.68
N LEU A 71 -13.10 -7.17 7.20
CA LEU A 71 -13.81 -6.00 6.69
C LEU A 71 -13.01 -4.71 6.91
N LYS A 72 -12.39 -4.54 8.08
CA LYS A 72 -11.48 -3.42 8.36
C LYS A 72 -10.27 -3.36 7.41
N MET A 73 -9.75 -4.51 6.95
CA MET A 73 -8.71 -4.52 5.92
C MET A 73 -9.23 -3.90 4.62
N ILE A 74 -10.46 -4.20 4.20
CA ILE A 74 -11.06 -3.62 3.00
C ILE A 74 -11.27 -2.11 3.19
N ASP A 75 -11.80 -1.70 4.33
CA ASP A 75 -12.06 -0.29 4.64
C ASP A 75 -10.77 0.54 4.62
N LEU A 76 -9.69 0.05 5.26
CA LEU A 76 -8.45 0.82 5.34
C LEU A 76 -7.60 0.69 4.08
N ASN A 77 -7.36 -0.55 3.60
CA ASN A 77 -6.39 -0.80 2.52
C ASN A 77 -6.92 -0.38 1.13
N ALA A 78 -8.25 -0.39 0.93
CA ALA A 78 -8.86 -0.10 -0.36
C ALA A 78 -9.72 1.17 -0.33
N LYS A 79 -10.80 1.19 0.45
CA LYS A 79 -11.76 2.29 0.48
C LYS A 79 -11.13 3.61 0.94
N ALA A 80 -10.38 3.60 2.06
CA ALA A 80 -9.71 4.80 2.55
C ALA A 80 -8.64 5.31 1.58
N LEU A 81 -7.87 4.42 0.95
CA LEU A 81 -6.87 4.77 -0.06
C LEU A 81 -7.51 5.51 -1.24
N VAL A 82 -8.60 5.00 -1.79
CA VAL A 82 -9.36 5.67 -2.87
C VAL A 82 -9.86 7.03 -2.41
N ALA A 83 -10.47 7.10 -1.22
CA ALA A 83 -11.02 8.34 -0.69
C ALA A 83 -9.93 9.41 -0.48
N VAL A 84 -8.80 9.06 0.14
CA VAL A 84 -7.68 9.98 0.36
C VAL A 84 -7.10 10.46 -0.97
N THR A 85 -6.90 9.55 -1.94
CA THR A 85 -6.42 9.90 -3.26
C THR A 85 -7.38 10.87 -3.97
N TYR A 86 -8.68 10.56 -3.96
CA TYR A 86 -9.72 11.41 -4.55
C TYR A 86 -9.74 12.82 -3.92
N LEU A 87 -9.68 12.90 -2.59
CA LEU A 87 -9.70 14.17 -1.86
C LEU A 87 -8.42 15.00 -2.07
N ALA A 88 -7.27 14.36 -2.27
CA ALA A 88 -5.99 15.04 -2.47
C ALA A 88 -5.79 15.55 -3.91
N LEU A 89 -6.29 14.84 -4.93
CA LEU A 89 -6.07 15.15 -6.34
C LEU A 89 -6.42 16.59 -6.75
N PRO A 90 -7.48 17.26 -6.26
CA PRO A 90 -7.77 18.67 -6.57
C PRO A 90 -6.66 19.64 -6.13
N TYR A 91 -5.87 19.28 -5.13
CA TYR A 91 -4.80 20.08 -4.56
C TYR A 91 -3.42 19.74 -5.12
N MET A 92 -3.36 18.85 -6.12
CA MET A 92 -2.12 18.43 -6.78
C MET A 92 -1.94 19.12 -8.12
N LYS A 93 -0.74 19.59 -8.39
CA LYS A 93 -0.36 20.30 -9.63
C LYS A 93 0.51 19.41 -10.54
N PRO A 94 0.72 19.81 -11.82
CA PRO A 94 1.68 19.13 -12.68
C PRO A 94 3.05 18.98 -12.03
N GLY A 95 3.65 17.80 -12.18
CA GLY A 95 4.91 17.41 -11.51
C GLY A 95 4.72 16.72 -10.16
N SER A 96 3.50 16.69 -9.60
CA SER A 96 3.20 15.96 -8.36
C SER A 96 3.20 14.44 -8.55
N CYS A 97 3.41 13.71 -7.46
CA CYS A 97 3.49 12.25 -7.46
C CYS A 97 2.62 11.63 -6.35
N VAL A 98 1.98 10.51 -6.66
CA VAL A 98 1.26 9.66 -5.71
C VAL A 98 1.99 8.31 -5.59
N TYR A 99 2.28 7.89 -4.36
CA TYR A 99 2.80 6.57 -4.05
C TYR A 99 1.75 5.79 -3.27
N GLU A 100 1.24 4.72 -3.88
CA GLU A 100 0.29 3.81 -3.25
C GLU A 100 1.05 2.60 -2.71
N LEU A 101 1.13 2.44 -1.38
CA LEU A 101 1.84 1.30 -0.78
C LEU A 101 1.03 0.03 -0.96
N ASP A 102 1.50 -0.78 -1.84
CA ASP A 102 0.93 -2.03 -2.27
C ASP A 102 1.69 -3.24 -1.69
N SER A 103 1.72 -4.35 -2.39
CA SER A 103 2.40 -5.58 -1.98
C SER A 103 2.72 -6.47 -3.18
N LEU A 104 3.69 -7.37 -3.02
CA LEU A 104 3.91 -8.47 -3.95
C LEU A 104 2.68 -9.38 -4.11
N SER A 105 1.85 -9.51 -3.06
CA SER A 105 0.59 -10.27 -3.09
C SER A 105 -0.44 -9.73 -4.07
N ALA A 106 -0.24 -8.53 -4.62
CA ALA A 106 -1.11 -7.95 -5.65
C ALA A 106 -1.06 -8.67 -7.01
N PHE A 107 0.01 -9.43 -7.28
CA PHE A 107 0.24 -10.02 -8.61
C PHE A 107 -0.35 -11.42 -8.78
N GLN A 108 -0.86 -12.03 -7.71
CA GLN A 108 -1.43 -13.38 -7.74
C GLN A 108 -2.43 -13.58 -6.61
N PRO A 109 -3.39 -14.50 -6.73
CA PRO A 109 -4.15 -14.97 -5.57
C PRO A 109 -3.23 -15.66 -4.56
N VAL A 110 -3.43 -15.39 -3.26
CA VAL A 110 -2.58 -15.94 -2.19
C VAL A 110 -3.45 -16.61 -1.14
N PRO A 111 -3.55 -17.96 -1.11
CA PRO A 111 -4.23 -18.69 -0.05
C PRO A 111 -3.72 -18.29 1.34
N TYR A 112 -4.59 -18.27 2.33
CA TYR A 112 -4.32 -17.85 3.72
C TYR A 112 -3.96 -16.35 3.93
N ILE A 113 -3.88 -15.58 2.82
CA ILE A 113 -3.72 -14.12 2.83
C ILE A 113 -4.77 -13.50 1.88
N ASN A 114 -5.88 -14.16 1.70
CA ASN A 114 -6.85 -13.91 0.63
C ASN A 114 -7.43 -12.50 0.63
N VAL A 115 -8.01 -12.02 1.73
CA VAL A 115 -8.60 -10.67 1.80
C VAL A 115 -7.52 -9.60 1.67
N TYR A 116 -6.39 -9.74 2.39
CA TYR A 116 -5.28 -8.82 2.24
C TYR A 116 -4.76 -8.78 0.79
N GLY A 117 -4.49 -9.96 0.20
CA GLY A 117 -4.04 -10.06 -1.20
C GLY A 117 -5.04 -9.44 -2.19
N ALA A 118 -6.34 -9.65 -1.97
CA ALA A 118 -7.39 -9.07 -2.79
C ALA A 118 -7.42 -7.53 -2.68
N THR A 119 -7.24 -6.96 -1.46
CA THR A 119 -7.13 -5.49 -1.31
C THR A 119 -5.91 -4.94 -2.04
N LYS A 120 -4.79 -5.67 -2.05
CA LYS A 120 -3.57 -5.25 -2.76
C LYS A 120 -3.70 -5.39 -4.27
N ALA A 121 -4.35 -6.44 -4.78
CA ALA A 121 -4.69 -6.56 -6.20
C ALA A 121 -5.59 -5.41 -6.68
N PHE A 122 -6.55 -4.98 -5.84
CA PHE A 122 -7.35 -3.79 -6.08
C PHE A 122 -6.46 -2.53 -6.18
N VAL A 123 -5.55 -2.31 -5.23
CA VAL A 123 -4.64 -1.14 -5.20
C VAL A 123 -3.76 -1.11 -6.45
N LEU A 124 -3.18 -2.24 -6.86
CA LEU A 124 -2.37 -2.34 -8.08
C LEU A 124 -3.16 -1.93 -9.32
N SER A 125 -4.35 -2.49 -9.48
CA SER A 125 -5.22 -2.20 -10.63
C SER A 125 -5.65 -0.73 -10.65
N PHE A 126 -6.13 -0.22 -9.52
CA PHE A 126 -6.54 1.18 -9.34
C PHE A 126 -5.42 2.16 -9.67
N SER A 127 -4.24 1.97 -9.06
CA SER A 127 -3.09 2.88 -9.23
C SER A 127 -2.65 2.98 -10.69
N ARG A 128 -2.57 1.84 -11.38
CA ARG A 128 -2.15 1.79 -12.78
C ARG A 128 -3.18 2.43 -13.71
N ALA A 129 -4.47 2.17 -13.49
CA ALA A 129 -5.54 2.77 -14.27
C ALA A 129 -5.56 4.29 -14.08
N LEU A 130 -5.51 4.76 -12.83
CA LEU A 130 -5.48 6.19 -12.51
C LEU A 130 -4.26 6.90 -13.10
N ASN A 131 -3.07 6.26 -13.08
CA ASN A 131 -1.87 6.83 -13.69
C ASN A 131 -2.05 7.09 -15.20
N VAL A 132 -2.66 6.13 -15.91
CA VAL A 132 -2.95 6.29 -17.35
C VAL A 132 -4.01 7.35 -17.59
N GLU A 133 -5.06 7.37 -16.78
CA GLU A 133 -6.15 8.36 -16.87
C GLU A 133 -5.64 9.76 -16.68
N LEU A 134 -4.90 10.06 -15.62
CA LEU A 134 -4.32 11.38 -15.33
C LEU A 134 -3.33 11.83 -16.43
N LYS A 135 -2.58 10.88 -17.00
CA LYS A 135 -1.72 11.15 -18.16
C LYS A 135 -2.53 11.55 -19.39
N LYS A 136 -3.62 10.84 -19.70
CA LYS A 136 -4.52 11.15 -20.85
C LYS A 136 -5.24 12.49 -20.67
N GLN A 137 -5.57 12.85 -19.45
CA GLN A 137 -6.16 14.15 -19.08
C GLN A 137 -5.14 15.29 -19.07
N GLY A 138 -3.86 15.05 -19.32
CA GLY A 138 -2.82 16.09 -19.30
C GLY A 138 -2.55 16.68 -17.91
N ARG A 139 -2.96 16.00 -16.83
CA ARG A 139 -2.82 16.51 -15.46
C ARG A 139 -1.36 16.63 -15.00
N GLY A 140 -0.43 15.95 -15.65
CA GLY A 140 0.99 15.97 -15.26
C GLY A 140 1.29 15.38 -13.88
N ILE A 141 0.35 14.61 -13.30
CA ILE A 141 0.47 13.91 -12.02
C ILE A 141 0.77 12.43 -12.31
N ARG A 142 1.70 11.85 -11.57
CA ARG A 142 2.07 10.44 -11.71
C ARG A 142 1.63 9.64 -10.51
N VAL A 143 1.09 8.44 -10.74
CA VAL A 143 0.70 7.48 -9.71
C VAL A 143 1.53 6.23 -9.86
N MET A 144 2.03 5.70 -8.74
CA MET A 144 2.84 4.49 -8.69
C MET A 144 2.37 3.56 -7.60
N ALA A 145 2.14 2.28 -7.94
CA ALA A 145 2.02 1.21 -6.98
C ALA A 145 3.42 0.78 -6.50
N VAL A 146 3.68 0.86 -5.21
CA VAL A 146 4.91 0.38 -4.59
C VAL A 146 4.66 -1.01 -4.02
N CYS A 147 5.17 -2.04 -4.70
CA CYS A 147 4.88 -3.45 -4.43
C CYS A 147 6.11 -4.15 -3.81
N PRO A 148 6.39 -3.98 -2.51
CA PRO A 148 7.46 -4.70 -1.86
C PRO A 148 7.10 -6.18 -1.64
N GLY A 149 8.15 -7.01 -1.51
CA GLY A 149 8.03 -8.30 -0.84
C GLY A 149 7.93 -8.12 0.69
N TRP A 150 8.53 -9.04 1.45
CA TRP A 150 8.57 -8.94 2.90
C TRP A 150 9.47 -7.77 3.35
N VAL A 151 8.98 -6.89 4.22
CA VAL A 151 9.72 -5.72 4.72
C VAL A 151 9.82 -5.79 6.24
N ARG A 152 11.00 -5.58 6.81
CA ARG A 152 11.23 -5.55 8.26
C ARG A 152 10.55 -4.32 8.88
N THR A 153 9.33 -4.50 9.37
CA THR A 153 8.50 -3.49 10.02
C THR A 153 7.60 -4.15 11.07
N GLU A 154 6.97 -3.36 11.91
CA GLU A 154 5.94 -3.81 12.86
C GLU A 154 4.71 -4.47 12.21
N PHE A 155 4.60 -4.42 10.87
CA PHE A 155 3.47 -5.02 10.15
C PHE A 155 3.26 -6.49 10.52
N PHE A 156 4.35 -7.25 10.67
CA PHE A 156 4.30 -8.67 10.97
C PHE A 156 3.87 -8.98 12.41
N GLU A 157 4.13 -8.10 13.37
CA GLU A 157 3.68 -8.24 14.76
C GLU A 157 2.15 -8.34 14.88
N HIS A 158 1.46 -7.79 13.87
CA HIS A 158 0.00 -7.75 13.83
C HIS A 158 -0.60 -8.63 12.73
N ALA A 159 0.13 -8.93 11.68
CA ALA A 159 -0.38 -9.67 10.53
C ALA A 159 -0.38 -11.18 10.76
N VAL A 160 0.66 -11.70 11.42
CA VAL A 160 0.88 -13.12 11.66
C VAL A 160 0.49 -13.44 13.11
N LEU A 161 -0.61 -14.16 13.29
CA LEU A 161 -1.16 -14.50 14.60
C LEU A 161 -0.87 -15.96 15.01
N ASP A 162 -0.49 -16.79 14.03
CA ASP A 162 -0.26 -18.22 14.20
C ASP A 162 0.79 -18.72 13.18
N ASP A 163 1.02 -20.03 13.14
CA ASP A 163 1.95 -20.69 12.23
C ASP A 163 1.36 -20.95 10.83
N THR A 164 0.34 -20.20 10.42
CA THR A 164 -0.26 -20.39 9.11
C THR A 164 0.68 -19.97 7.98
N ILE A 165 1.49 -18.94 8.18
CA ILE A 165 2.53 -18.51 7.25
C ILE A 165 3.89 -18.74 7.90
N THR A 166 4.64 -19.69 7.35
CA THR A 166 5.91 -20.16 7.90
C THR A 166 7.11 -19.91 6.99
N TYR A 167 6.89 -19.69 5.69
CA TYR A 167 7.96 -19.48 4.74
C TYR A 167 8.01 -18.03 4.25
N TYR A 168 9.16 -17.42 4.42
CA TYR A 168 9.49 -16.06 3.98
C TYR A 168 10.77 -16.10 3.14
N ASN A 169 10.70 -15.74 1.87
CA ASN A 169 11.85 -15.87 0.95
C ASN A 169 12.96 -14.86 1.26
N ARG A 170 12.65 -13.57 1.33
CA ARG A 170 13.62 -12.50 1.61
C ARG A 170 12.95 -11.31 2.27
N PHE A 171 13.55 -10.81 3.34
CA PHE A 171 13.18 -9.54 3.95
C PHE A 171 14.02 -8.39 3.41
N PHE A 172 13.37 -7.28 3.10
CA PHE A 172 13.99 -6.01 2.74
C PHE A 172 13.95 -5.04 3.91
N ASN A 173 14.88 -4.08 3.94
CA ASN A 173 14.77 -2.93 4.82
C ASN A 173 13.86 -1.86 4.18
N PRO A 174 13.13 -1.05 4.99
CA PRO A 174 12.30 0.02 4.46
C PRO A 174 13.04 0.97 3.51
N GLN A 175 14.30 1.31 3.82
CA GLN A 175 15.14 2.18 2.99
C GLN A 175 15.36 1.64 1.58
N GLU A 176 15.63 0.33 1.42
CA GLU A 176 15.81 -0.30 0.11
C GLU A 176 14.57 -0.13 -0.77
N VAL A 177 13.38 -0.30 -0.15
CA VAL A 177 12.07 -0.16 -0.84
C VAL A 177 11.83 1.29 -1.25
N ILE A 178 12.05 2.25 -0.33
CA ILE A 178 11.86 3.69 -0.57
C ILE A 178 12.80 4.17 -1.68
N GLU A 179 14.09 3.90 -1.58
CA GLU A 179 15.06 4.29 -2.60
C GLU A 179 14.74 3.70 -3.97
N ARG A 180 14.25 2.46 -3.99
CA ARG A 180 13.82 1.82 -5.23
C ARG A 180 12.60 2.53 -5.82
N ALA A 181 11.58 2.83 -5.01
CA ALA A 181 10.38 3.53 -5.45
C ALA A 181 10.70 4.93 -5.99
N LEU A 182 11.55 5.69 -5.29
CA LEU A 182 11.98 7.01 -5.75
C LEU A 182 12.74 6.95 -7.09
N ARG A 183 13.65 5.98 -7.27
CA ARG A 183 14.35 5.78 -8.55
C ARG A 183 13.41 5.38 -9.68
N ASP A 184 12.44 4.50 -9.40
CA ASP A 184 11.47 4.05 -10.40
C ASP A 184 10.49 5.17 -10.78
N MET A 185 10.06 6.02 -9.84
CA MET A 185 9.23 7.21 -10.11
C MET A 185 9.97 8.21 -11.02
N LYS A 186 11.26 8.48 -10.75
CA LYS A 186 12.08 9.33 -11.62
C LYS A 186 12.18 8.79 -13.05
N LYS A 187 12.15 7.47 -13.22
CA LYS A 187 12.14 6.78 -14.53
C LYS A 187 10.74 6.70 -15.17
N GLY A 188 9.72 7.30 -14.57
CA GLY A 188 8.36 7.32 -15.10
C GLY A 188 7.63 5.97 -15.03
N LYS A 189 8.03 5.06 -14.14
CA LYS A 189 7.33 3.78 -13.96
C LYS A 189 6.06 3.95 -13.14
N ASP A 190 5.08 3.13 -13.43
CA ASP A 190 3.79 3.03 -12.71
C ASP A 190 3.79 1.97 -11.60
N VAL A 191 4.81 1.09 -11.59
CA VAL A 191 4.99 0.02 -10.60
C VAL A 191 6.45 -0.05 -10.16
N SER A 192 6.67 -0.14 -8.85
CA SER A 192 8.00 -0.36 -8.27
C SER A 192 8.05 -1.68 -7.50
N VAL A 193 8.99 -2.55 -7.88
CA VAL A 193 9.26 -3.83 -7.21
C VAL A 193 10.73 -3.86 -6.80
N CYS A 194 10.98 -4.04 -5.49
CA CYS A 194 12.32 -4.10 -4.94
C CYS A 194 12.91 -5.51 -5.10
N GLY A 195 14.18 -5.59 -5.50
CA GLY A 195 14.93 -6.85 -5.67
C GLY A 195 14.77 -7.50 -7.04
N PHE A 196 15.89 -8.05 -7.57
CA PHE A 196 15.87 -8.70 -8.88
C PHE A 196 15.09 -10.02 -8.85
N SER A 197 15.31 -10.86 -7.83
CA SER A 197 14.61 -12.13 -7.66
C SER A 197 13.07 -11.94 -7.54
N ILE A 198 12.65 -10.91 -6.81
CA ILE A 198 11.22 -10.59 -6.67
C ILE A 198 10.61 -10.14 -8.01
N ARG A 199 11.34 -9.35 -8.80
CA ARG A 199 10.88 -8.97 -10.15
C ARG A 199 10.78 -10.18 -11.09
N ALA A 200 11.71 -11.12 -11.01
CA ALA A 200 11.63 -12.37 -11.75
C ALA A 200 10.43 -13.21 -11.30
N GLN A 201 10.15 -13.29 -9.99
CA GLN A 201 8.95 -13.93 -9.46
C GLN A 201 7.68 -13.27 -10.01
N VAL A 202 7.56 -11.94 -9.98
CA VAL A 202 6.41 -11.21 -10.56
C VAL A 202 6.24 -11.51 -12.05
N LEU A 203 7.32 -11.63 -12.81
CA LEU A 203 7.23 -12.01 -14.22
C LEU A 203 6.69 -13.44 -14.36
N LEU A 204 7.18 -14.35 -13.54
CA LEU A 204 6.76 -15.75 -13.55
C LEU A 204 5.26 -15.92 -13.22
N THR A 205 4.75 -15.16 -12.22
CA THR A 205 3.31 -15.19 -11.89
C THR A 205 2.40 -14.70 -13.01
N LYS A 206 2.92 -13.92 -13.96
CA LYS A 206 2.16 -13.49 -15.15
C LYS A 206 2.12 -14.55 -16.26
N LEU A 207 3.08 -15.47 -16.26
CA LEU A 207 3.21 -16.48 -17.29
C LEU A 207 2.58 -17.82 -16.89
N LEU A 208 2.53 -18.11 -15.60
CA LEU A 208 1.95 -19.36 -15.07
C LEU A 208 0.47 -19.20 -14.77
N PRO A 209 -0.34 -20.27 -14.97
CA PRO A 209 -1.71 -20.31 -14.48
C PRO A 209 -1.76 -20.07 -12.96
N HIS A 210 -2.72 -19.29 -12.48
CA HIS A 210 -2.86 -18.96 -11.06
C HIS A 210 -2.97 -20.22 -10.18
N GLY A 211 -3.63 -21.29 -10.66
CA GLY A 211 -3.71 -22.56 -9.92
C GLY A 211 -2.33 -23.12 -9.57
N VAL A 212 -1.41 -23.15 -10.55
CA VAL A 212 -0.03 -23.62 -10.33
C VAL A 212 0.70 -22.73 -9.31
N VAL A 213 0.54 -21.41 -9.43
CA VAL A 213 1.18 -20.46 -8.50
C VAL A 213 0.65 -20.63 -7.07
N MET A 214 -0.65 -20.85 -6.92
CA MET A 214 -1.27 -21.10 -5.60
C MET A 214 -0.80 -22.43 -4.99
N GLU A 215 -0.68 -23.50 -5.78
CA GLU A 215 -0.14 -24.78 -5.30
C GLU A 215 1.32 -24.68 -4.85
N ILE A 216 2.16 -23.99 -5.63
CA ILE A 216 3.56 -23.70 -5.23
C ILE A 216 3.59 -22.94 -3.89
N TRP A 217 2.74 -21.93 -3.76
CA TRP A 217 2.62 -21.17 -2.51
C TRP A 217 2.20 -22.05 -1.34
N CYS A 218 1.12 -22.83 -1.48
CA CYS A 218 0.64 -23.74 -0.44
C CYS A 218 1.73 -24.75 -0.04
N HIS A 219 2.41 -25.35 -1.01
CA HIS A 219 3.51 -26.28 -0.75
C HIS A 219 4.67 -25.61 0.05
N GLN A 220 5.04 -24.36 -0.30
CA GLN A 220 6.03 -23.59 0.45
C GLN A 220 5.61 -23.34 1.90
N GLN A 221 4.30 -23.19 2.15
CA GLN A 221 3.73 -23.01 3.49
C GLN A 221 3.45 -24.33 4.22
N LYS A 222 3.80 -25.48 3.63
CA LYS A 222 3.51 -26.84 4.16
C LYS A 222 2.01 -27.09 4.38
N LYS A 223 1.20 -26.63 3.44
CA LYS A 223 -0.27 -26.79 3.43
C LYS A 223 -0.71 -27.72 2.30
#